data_754b2cd73d8207388095aa9ceedb9025
#
_entry.id   754b2cd73d8207388095aa9ceedb9025
#
_cell.length_a   1.000
_cell.length_b   1.000
_cell.length_c   1.000
_cell.angle_alpha   90.00
_cell.angle_beta   90.00
_cell.angle_gamma   90.00
#
_symmetry.space_group_name_H-M   'P 1'
#
loop_
_entity.id
_entity.type
_entity.pdbx_description
1 polymer ?
#
loop_
_entity_poly.entity_id
_entity_poly.type
_entity_poly.pdbx_seq_one_letter_code
_entity_poly.pdbx_strand_id
1 'polypeptide(L)'
;MQEALAVAKVQTQALKIPVKVPLGGGRYAELTEWNGTKRVDLRFWETDTIPTKYGVSLSFSQWKVLCSATQVVDDLISRVKDGEPVDWGYHLGEDVYFIIKAPQLTIHIRKYFVPNGEWTLHLTKIGVTLSLYE
;
A
#
# COMPACT_ATOMS: atom_id res chain seq x y z
N MET A 1 -7.69 5.10 3.77
CA MET A 1 -6.94 3.86 3.51
C MET A 1 -7.51 2.63 4.20
N GLN A 2 -7.80 2.71 5.50
CA GLN A 2 -8.35 1.57 6.25
C GLN A 2 -9.67 1.07 5.69
N GLU A 3 -10.54 2.00 5.31
CA GLU A 3 -11.83 1.65 4.72
C GLU A 3 -11.65 0.91 3.39
N ALA A 4 -10.72 1.35 2.54
CA ALA A 4 -10.43 0.69 1.28
C ALA A 4 -9.88 -0.73 1.48
N LEU A 5 -9.01 -0.93 2.48
CA LEU A 5 -8.48 -2.25 2.82
C LEU A 5 -9.60 -3.19 3.26
N ALA A 6 -10.52 -2.72 4.10
CA ALA A 6 -11.63 -3.52 4.59
C ALA A 6 -12.59 -3.89 3.44
N VAL A 7 -12.92 -2.94 2.58
CA VAL A 7 -13.79 -3.16 1.42
C VAL A 7 -13.18 -4.18 0.47
N ALA A 8 -11.91 -4.03 0.11
CA ALA A 8 -11.23 -4.95 -0.78
C ALA A 8 -11.16 -6.36 -0.20
N LYS A 9 -10.92 -6.48 1.11
CA LYS A 9 -10.85 -7.76 1.79
C LYS A 9 -12.18 -8.51 1.75
N VAL A 10 -13.30 -7.81 1.93
CA VAL A 10 -14.63 -8.40 1.85
C VAL A 10 -14.96 -8.78 0.42
N GLN A 11 -14.68 -7.92 -0.54
CA GLN A 11 -15.03 -8.11 -1.93
C GLN A 11 -14.28 -9.26 -2.59
N THR A 12 -13.08 -9.62 -2.12
CA THR A 12 -12.36 -10.78 -2.65
C THR A 12 -13.14 -12.07 -2.53
N GLN A 13 -14.12 -12.13 -1.63
CA GLN A 13 -14.94 -13.33 -1.40
C GLN A 13 -16.23 -13.35 -2.20
N ALA A 14 -16.75 -12.17 -2.60
CA ALA A 14 -18.10 -12.03 -3.10
C ALA A 14 -18.21 -11.55 -4.55
N LEU A 15 -17.24 -10.83 -5.06
CA LEU A 15 -17.35 -10.14 -6.35
C LEU A 15 -16.44 -10.74 -7.40
N LYS A 16 -16.85 -10.54 -8.66
CA LYS A 16 -16.01 -10.89 -9.81
C LYS A 16 -14.81 -9.97 -9.89
N ILE A 17 -13.69 -10.54 -10.30
CA ILE A 17 -12.45 -9.84 -10.54
C ILE A 17 -12.39 -9.44 -12.02
N PRO A 18 -11.90 -8.23 -12.38
CA PRO A 18 -11.20 -7.28 -11.52
C PRO A 18 -12.13 -6.36 -10.72
N VAL A 19 -11.63 -5.91 -9.57
CA VAL A 19 -12.31 -4.92 -8.72
C VAL A 19 -11.34 -3.77 -8.49
N LYS A 20 -11.82 -2.55 -8.70
CA LYS A 20 -11.00 -1.34 -8.56
C LYS A 20 -11.63 -0.42 -7.53
N VAL A 21 -10.85 -0.07 -6.49
CA VAL A 21 -11.31 0.73 -5.36
C VAL A 21 -10.50 2.03 -5.30
N PRO A 22 -11.16 3.21 -5.32
CA PRO A 22 -10.44 4.47 -5.20
C PRO A 22 -9.90 4.66 -3.78
N LEU A 23 -8.67 5.15 -3.68
CA LEU A 23 -8.03 5.50 -2.41
C LEU A 23 -7.97 7.01 -2.19
N GLY A 24 -8.40 7.80 -3.17
CA GLY A 24 -8.31 9.26 -3.15
C GLY A 24 -7.04 9.77 -3.81
N GLY A 25 -7.05 11.04 -4.21
CA GLY A 25 -5.89 11.69 -4.82
C GLY A 25 -5.39 11.04 -6.10
N GLY A 26 -6.25 10.34 -6.83
CA GLY A 26 -5.87 9.65 -8.06
C GLY A 26 -5.21 8.29 -7.84
N ARG A 27 -5.21 7.77 -6.62
CA ARG A 27 -4.66 6.45 -6.31
C ARG A 27 -5.78 5.43 -6.21
N TYR A 28 -5.49 4.22 -6.69
CA TYR A 28 -6.45 3.12 -6.72
C TYR A 28 -5.80 1.82 -6.28
N ALA A 29 -6.60 0.97 -5.64
CA ALA A 29 -6.26 -0.44 -5.41
C ALA A 29 -7.09 -1.27 -6.39
N GLU A 30 -6.43 -2.11 -7.18
CA GLU A 30 -7.10 -2.96 -8.15
C GLU A 30 -6.77 -4.42 -7.88
N LEU A 31 -7.80 -5.23 -7.67
CA LEU A 31 -7.66 -6.66 -7.54
C LEU A 31 -7.78 -7.29 -8.93
N THR A 32 -6.73 -8.00 -9.34
CA THR A 32 -6.68 -8.67 -10.64
C THR A 32 -6.41 -10.16 -10.48
N GLU A 33 -6.78 -10.92 -11.49
CA GLU A 33 -6.48 -12.36 -11.53
C GLU A 33 -6.09 -12.74 -12.95
N TRP A 34 -4.97 -13.46 -13.07
CA TRP A 34 -4.49 -13.97 -14.33
C TRP A 34 -3.93 -15.38 -14.14
N ASN A 35 -4.42 -16.34 -14.92
CA ASN A 35 -4.06 -17.75 -14.79
C ASN A 35 -4.17 -18.29 -13.34
N GLY A 36 -5.24 -17.90 -12.64
CA GLY A 36 -5.45 -18.30 -11.26
C GLY A 36 -4.61 -17.57 -10.22
N THR A 37 -3.73 -16.67 -10.67
CA THR A 37 -2.89 -15.88 -9.76
C THR A 37 -3.54 -14.53 -9.47
N LYS A 38 -3.83 -14.27 -8.21
CA LYS A 38 -4.41 -13.00 -7.75
C LYS A 38 -3.32 -12.03 -7.33
N ARG A 39 -3.48 -10.76 -7.73
CA ARG A 39 -2.59 -9.68 -7.32
C ARG A 39 -3.42 -8.45 -6.98
N VAL A 40 -2.85 -7.61 -6.11
CA VAL A 40 -3.44 -6.31 -5.78
C VAL A 40 -2.46 -5.23 -6.23
N ASP A 41 -2.92 -4.38 -7.15
CA ASP A 41 -2.12 -3.28 -7.69
C ASP A 41 -2.50 -1.98 -7.00
N LEU A 42 -1.53 -1.35 -6.37
CA LEU A 42 -1.69 -0.03 -5.74
C LEU A 42 -0.96 0.96 -6.63
N ARG A 43 -1.69 1.91 -7.21
CA ARG A 43 -1.13 2.75 -8.27
C ARG A 43 -1.76 4.13 -8.31
N PHE A 44 -0.97 5.11 -8.72
CA PHE A 44 -1.45 6.42 -9.12
C PHE A 44 -1.91 6.35 -10.58
N TRP A 45 -3.10 6.90 -10.86
CA TRP A 45 -3.68 6.96 -12.18
C TRP A 45 -3.81 8.41 -12.61
N GLU A 46 -3.44 8.72 -13.84
CA GLU A 46 -3.56 10.07 -14.39
C GLU A 46 -5.03 10.46 -14.51
N THR A 47 -5.86 9.54 -15.02
CA THR A 47 -7.32 9.61 -15.01
C THR A 47 -7.84 8.26 -14.52
N ASP A 48 -9.15 8.11 -14.40
CA ASP A 48 -9.74 6.83 -13.98
C ASP A 48 -9.51 5.69 -14.97
N THR A 49 -8.99 5.99 -16.17
CA THR A 49 -8.72 4.99 -17.21
C THR A 49 -7.26 4.92 -17.65
N ILE A 50 -6.41 5.85 -17.21
CA ILE A 50 -5.00 5.91 -17.64
C ILE A 50 -4.09 5.67 -16.45
N PRO A 51 -3.50 4.45 -16.32
CA PRO A 51 -2.54 4.18 -15.25
C PRO A 51 -1.20 4.84 -15.50
N THR A 52 -0.44 5.06 -14.43
CA THR A 52 0.93 5.54 -14.50
C THR A 52 1.89 4.43 -14.06
N LYS A 53 3.19 4.70 -14.17
CA LYS A 53 4.23 3.79 -13.68
C LYS A 53 4.45 3.88 -12.16
N TYR A 54 3.78 4.82 -11.49
CA TYR A 54 3.94 5.04 -10.05
C TYR A 54 2.98 4.13 -9.28
N GLY A 55 3.44 2.91 -9.05
CA GLY A 55 2.65 1.92 -8.37
C GLY A 55 3.45 0.67 -8.04
N VAL A 56 2.83 -0.20 -7.27
CA VAL A 56 3.40 -1.49 -6.89
C VAL A 56 2.33 -2.56 -6.99
N SER A 57 2.69 -3.70 -7.56
CA SER A 57 1.81 -4.86 -7.62
C SER A 57 2.18 -5.82 -6.50
N LEU A 58 1.24 -6.07 -5.61
CA LEU A 58 1.42 -6.97 -4.47
C LEU A 58 0.93 -8.36 -4.83
N SER A 59 1.68 -9.39 -4.41
CA SER A 59 1.17 -10.76 -4.41
C SER A 59 0.02 -10.86 -3.41
N PHE A 60 -0.80 -11.89 -3.54
CA PHE A 60 -1.87 -12.09 -2.56
C PHE A 60 -1.32 -12.32 -1.16
N SER A 61 -0.16 -12.96 -1.03
CA SER A 61 0.53 -13.13 0.25
C SER A 61 0.93 -11.79 0.86
N GLN A 62 1.51 -10.88 0.06
CA GLN A 62 1.86 -9.54 0.53
C GLN A 62 0.63 -8.74 0.94
N TRP A 63 -0.46 -8.85 0.18
CA TRP A 63 -1.73 -8.21 0.51
C TRP A 63 -2.29 -8.71 1.85
N LYS A 64 -2.21 -10.01 2.11
CA LYS A 64 -2.65 -10.57 3.39
C LYS A 64 -1.83 -10.03 4.55
N VAL A 65 -0.51 -9.88 4.38
CA VAL A 65 0.36 -9.31 5.40
C VAL A 65 -0.04 -7.86 5.67
N LEU A 66 -0.29 -7.07 4.62
CA LEU A 66 -0.76 -5.69 4.75
C LEU A 66 -2.08 -5.63 5.53
N CYS A 67 -3.03 -6.48 5.18
CA CYS A 67 -4.32 -6.53 5.88
C CYS A 67 -4.17 -6.91 7.36
N SER A 68 -3.21 -7.77 7.68
CA SER A 68 -2.97 -8.16 9.07
C SER A 68 -2.43 -7.02 9.93
N ALA A 69 -1.86 -5.99 9.32
CA ALA A 69 -1.32 -4.83 10.02
C ALA A 69 -2.36 -3.72 10.25
N THR A 70 -3.61 -3.93 9.89
CA THR A 70 -4.66 -2.90 9.93
C THR A 70 -4.81 -2.24 11.29
N GLN A 71 -4.83 -3.03 12.37
CA GLN A 71 -5.00 -2.48 13.71
C GLN A 71 -3.80 -1.64 14.14
N VAL A 72 -2.58 -2.10 13.82
CA VAL A 72 -1.37 -1.34 14.11
C VAL A 72 -1.40 0.00 13.37
N VAL A 73 -1.80 -0.01 12.11
CA VAL A 73 -1.91 1.20 11.29
C VAL A 73 -2.94 2.16 11.87
N ASP A 74 -4.09 1.68 12.34
CA ASP A 74 -5.09 2.51 13.00
C ASP A 74 -4.52 3.21 14.25
N ASP A 75 -3.77 2.48 15.08
CA ASP A 75 -3.11 3.04 16.25
C ASP A 75 -2.08 4.11 15.88
N LEU A 76 -1.29 3.86 14.84
CA LEU A 76 -0.29 4.80 14.35
C LEU A 76 -0.93 6.07 13.80
N ILE A 77 -2.02 5.95 13.05
CA ILE A 77 -2.76 7.10 12.52
C ILE A 77 -3.31 7.94 13.67
N SER A 78 -3.82 7.31 14.73
CA SER A 78 -4.28 8.02 15.92
C SER A 78 -3.16 8.82 16.56
N ARG A 79 -1.96 8.23 16.69
CA ARG A 79 -0.78 8.94 17.22
C ARG A 79 -0.37 10.12 16.35
N VAL A 80 -0.41 9.96 15.03
CA VAL A 80 -0.09 11.05 14.10
C VAL A 80 -1.07 12.20 14.27
N LYS A 81 -2.37 11.90 14.44
CA LYS A 81 -3.38 12.93 14.68
C LYS A 81 -3.16 13.67 15.98
N ASP A 82 -2.59 12.99 16.98
CA ASP A 82 -2.23 13.59 18.27
C ASP A 82 -0.90 14.36 18.23
N GLY A 83 -0.24 14.43 17.07
CA GLY A 83 1.02 15.15 16.89
C GLY A 83 2.25 14.38 17.32
N GLU A 84 2.14 13.09 17.58
CA GLU A 84 3.28 12.28 17.99
C GLU A 84 4.20 11.95 16.80
N PRO A 85 5.52 11.89 17.03
CA PRO A 85 6.43 11.40 15.99
C PRO A 85 6.24 9.90 15.81
N VAL A 86 6.31 9.45 14.55
CA VAL A 86 6.18 8.04 14.19
C VAL A 86 7.28 7.69 13.18
N ASP A 87 7.96 6.58 13.40
CA ASP A 87 8.90 6.00 12.45
C ASP A 87 8.69 4.49 12.50
N TRP A 88 7.86 3.99 11.59
CA TRP A 88 7.43 2.60 11.60
C TRP A 88 7.54 2.01 10.21
N GLY A 89 8.04 0.79 10.15
CA GLY A 89 8.13 0.03 8.92
C GLY A 89 7.69 -1.40 9.11
N TYR A 90 7.09 -1.96 8.06
CA TYR A 90 6.61 -3.32 8.07
C TYR A 90 6.94 -4.00 6.75
N HIS A 91 7.66 -5.10 6.82
CA HIS A 91 8.05 -5.87 5.64
C HIS A 91 6.86 -6.71 5.17
N LEU A 92 6.39 -6.46 3.94
CA LEU A 92 5.26 -7.18 3.38
C LEU A 92 5.66 -8.50 2.72
N GLY A 93 6.92 -8.66 2.40
CA GLY A 93 7.48 -9.81 1.71
C GLY A 93 8.33 -9.38 0.53
N GLU A 94 9.36 -10.15 0.23
CA GLU A 94 10.33 -9.85 -0.83
C GLU A 94 10.95 -8.46 -0.58
N ASP A 95 10.85 -7.55 -1.54
CA ASP A 95 11.43 -6.20 -1.47
C ASP A 95 10.40 -5.11 -1.18
N VAL A 96 9.18 -5.46 -0.79
CA VAL A 96 8.10 -4.51 -0.55
C VAL A 96 7.93 -4.21 0.93
N TYR A 97 7.87 -2.92 1.25
CA TYR A 97 7.73 -2.42 2.62
C TYR A 97 6.59 -1.41 2.72
N PHE A 98 5.93 -1.39 3.86
CA PHE A 98 4.95 -0.40 4.26
C PHE A 98 5.62 0.49 5.31
N ILE A 99 5.76 1.78 5.01
CA ILE A 99 6.47 2.73 5.88
C ILE A 99 5.56 3.90 6.24
N ILE A 100 5.51 4.24 7.52
CA ILE A 100 4.80 5.43 8.01
C ILE A 100 5.77 6.25 8.85
N LYS A 101 5.95 7.52 8.48
CA LYS A 101 6.80 8.47 9.20
C LYS A 101 6.07 9.77 9.46
N ALA A 102 6.27 10.33 10.64
CA ALA A 102 5.75 11.62 11.08
C ALA A 102 6.82 12.29 11.98
N PRO A 103 6.85 13.63 12.12
CA PRO A 103 5.77 14.60 11.89
C PRO A 103 5.55 15.03 10.44
N GLN A 104 6.55 14.90 9.59
CA GLN A 104 6.34 15.07 8.14
C GLN A 104 5.72 13.78 7.62
N LEU A 105 4.40 13.73 7.64
CA LEU A 105 3.68 12.50 7.34
C LEU A 105 4.01 11.99 5.95
N THR A 106 4.60 10.81 5.89
CA THR A 106 4.78 10.04 4.67
C THR A 106 4.29 8.62 4.88
N ILE A 107 3.46 8.16 3.98
CA ILE A 107 2.93 6.79 3.98
C ILE A 107 3.30 6.18 2.63
N HIS A 108 4.17 5.17 2.66
CA HIS A 108 4.66 4.51 1.46
C HIS A 108 4.35 3.02 1.49
N ILE A 109 3.87 2.50 0.36
CA ILE A 109 3.89 1.06 0.08
C ILE A 109 4.73 0.94 -1.19
N ARG A 110 5.94 0.39 -1.07
CA ARG A 110 6.95 0.57 -2.11
C ARG A 110 8.00 -0.52 -2.08
N LYS A 111 8.62 -0.76 -3.23
CA LYS A 111 9.82 -1.57 -3.29
C LYS A 111 11.01 -0.77 -2.78
N TYR A 112 11.83 -1.42 -1.98
CA TYR A 112 13.08 -0.89 -1.46
C TYR A 112 14.21 -1.82 -1.83
N PHE A 113 15.45 -1.31 -1.81
CA PHE A 113 16.63 -2.13 -2.03
C PHE A 113 17.74 -1.73 -1.05
N VAL A 114 18.66 -2.66 -0.82
CA VAL A 114 19.85 -2.41 0.00
C VAL A 114 21.04 -2.48 -0.94
N PRO A 115 21.73 -1.36 -1.20
CA PRO A 115 22.93 -1.37 -2.04
C PRO A 115 24.01 -2.23 -1.44
N ASN A 116 24.89 -2.79 -2.28
CA ASN A 116 26.01 -3.59 -1.83
C ASN A 116 26.90 -2.78 -0.87
N GLY A 117 27.21 -3.38 0.28
CA GLY A 117 28.05 -2.73 1.28
C GLY A 117 27.31 -1.76 2.20
N GLU A 118 26.01 -1.59 2.04
CA GLU A 118 25.20 -0.75 2.92
C GLU A 118 24.21 -1.60 3.73
N TRP A 119 23.69 -1.00 4.80
CA TRP A 119 22.72 -1.64 5.69
C TRP A 119 21.37 -0.92 5.71
N THR A 120 21.23 0.17 4.93
CA THR A 120 20.02 0.99 4.89
C THR A 120 19.19 0.66 3.66
N LEU A 121 17.87 0.70 3.83
CA LEU A 121 16.92 0.55 2.72
C LEU A 121 16.87 1.84 1.92
N HIS A 122 16.91 1.70 0.60
CA HIS A 122 16.74 2.80 -0.34
C HIS A 122 15.43 2.62 -1.09
N LEU A 123 14.59 3.66 -1.11
CA LEU A 123 13.31 3.60 -1.82
C LEU A 123 13.53 3.62 -3.34
N THR A 124 12.61 2.97 -4.05
CA THR A 124 12.57 2.98 -5.51
C THR A 124 11.34 3.75 -5.99
N LYS A 125 11.23 3.93 -7.30
CA LYS A 125 10.05 4.54 -7.92
C LYS A 125 8.85 3.59 -7.97
N ILE A 126 9.07 2.29 -7.69
CA ILE A 126 8.04 1.27 -7.78
C ILE A 126 7.26 1.25 -6.48
N GLY A 127 6.19 2.04 -6.44
CA GLY A 127 5.37 2.13 -5.25
C GLY A 127 4.42 3.31 -5.30
N VAL A 128 3.70 3.49 -4.21
CA VAL A 128 2.70 4.54 -4.06
C VAL A 128 2.88 5.24 -2.73
N THR A 129 2.68 6.57 -2.75
CA THR A 129 2.64 7.40 -1.55
C THR A 129 1.18 7.77 -1.30
N LEU A 130 0.74 7.64 -0.05
CA LEU A 130 -0.64 7.91 0.34
C LEU A 130 -0.68 9.05 1.36
N SER A 131 -1.78 9.78 1.39
CA SER A 131 -2.03 10.77 2.43
C SER A 131 -2.84 10.14 3.58
N LEU A 132 -2.97 10.89 4.68
CA LEU A 132 -3.72 10.43 5.86
C LEU A 132 -5.18 10.12 5.53
N TYR A 133 -5.75 10.80 4.55
CA TYR A 133 -7.18 10.70 4.21
C TYR A 133 -7.45 9.80 3.00
N GLU A 134 -6.47 9.09 2.52
CA GLU A 134 -6.57 8.19 1.37
C GLU A 134 -6.65 6.72 1.77
#